data_0a7f555848f4dbf9ffa44789fd482e91
#
_entry.id   0a7f555848f4dbf9ffa44789fd482e91
#
_cell.length_a   1.000
_cell.length_b   1.000
_cell.length_c   1.000
_cell.angle_alpha   90.00
_cell.angle_beta   90.00
_cell.angle_gamma   90.00
#
_symmetry.space_group_name_H-M   'P 1'
#
loop_
_entity.id
_entity.type
_entity.pdbx_description
1 polymer ?
#
loop_
_entity_poly.entity_id
_entity_poly.type
_entity_poly.pdbx_seq_one_letter_code
_entity_poly.pdbx_strand_id
1 'polypeptide(L)'
;MQRVYNYGSFLQAYGLKKLIENKGNHTVSFIDIEQGDHEGVRVEKGTTLADHKRTFDKYSFRRLIYKLRADKRNQMFEEKRKSILKLTDEICTSIPCDMAIIGSDEVFNCNKANPYGISLQLFGKIDCAKKVASYAASCGYTDYGDVPKEYIKPIADSLSGMENISVRDANTADFVEKLCGIKPVINLDPVLMYNFSEEVAKAEKEINFPKKYMVVYAYKNRFKDSELIDTVKKYAKKNKMKIISLGDSQYWADDFKVLTPFELLAYFKNAECVLTDTFHGTIFSSKFHKRVGVVVRESNKNKLLDLVNRVGISDHLIYSN
;
A
#
# COMPACT_ATOMS: atom_id res chain seq x y z
N MET A 1 10.23 1.41 -0.76
CA MET A 1 8.89 0.78 -0.52
C MET A 1 8.85 -0.69 -0.97
N GLN A 2 9.64 -1.10 -1.94
CA GLN A 2 9.72 -2.48 -2.46
C GLN A 2 10.10 -3.56 -1.42
N ARG A 3 10.72 -3.16 -0.29
CA ARG A 3 11.07 -4.07 0.82
C ARG A 3 10.03 -4.15 1.93
N VAL A 4 8.94 -3.39 1.86
CA VAL A 4 7.87 -3.43 2.87
C VAL A 4 6.99 -4.66 2.67
N TYR A 5 6.64 -5.37 3.75
CA TYR A 5 5.73 -6.53 3.72
C TYR A 5 4.28 -6.08 3.55
N ASN A 6 3.99 -5.46 2.43
CA ASN A 6 2.69 -4.93 2.07
C ASN A 6 2.35 -5.31 0.63
N TYR A 7 1.15 -5.85 0.43
CA TYR A 7 0.67 -6.27 -0.90
C TYR A 7 0.56 -5.10 -1.87
N GLY A 8 0.09 -3.95 -1.39
CA GLY A 8 -0.02 -2.75 -2.21
C GLY A 8 1.34 -2.28 -2.71
N SER A 9 2.30 -2.10 -1.80
CA SER A 9 3.65 -1.67 -2.16
C SER A 9 4.35 -2.65 -3.11
N PHE A 10 4.16 -3.97 -2.90
CA PHE A 10 4.69 -4.99 -3.81
C PHE A 10 4.07 -4.88 -5.20
N LEU A 11 2.74 -4.81 -5.28
CA LEU A 11 2.01 -4.77 -6.55
C LEU A 11 2.23 -3.45 -7.31
N GLN A 12 2.42 -2.33 -6.61
CA GLN A 12 2.84 -1.06 -7.20
C GLN A 12 4.23 -1.17 -7.84
N ALA A 13 5.20 -1.70 -7.09
CA ALA A 13 6.57 -1.90 -7.60
C ALA A 13 6.59 -2.82 -8.83
N TYR A 14 5.89 -3.94 -8.76
CA TYR A 14 5.76 -4.88 -9.87
C TYR A 14 5.02 -4.25 -11.06
N GLY A 15 3.88 -3.63 -10.83
CA GLY A 15 3.07 -3.02 -11.89
C GLY A 15 3.83 -1.90 -12.61
N LEU A 16 4.52 -1.02 -11.88
CA LEU A 16 5.34 0.04 -12.48
C LEU A 16 6.50 -0.54 -13.30
N LYS A 17 7.22 -1.54 -12.73
CA LYS A 17 8.27 -2.26 -13.47
C LYS A 17 7.74 -2.81 -14.80
N LYS A 18 6.61 -3.50 -14.79
CA LYS A 18 5.99 -4.07 -15.99
C LYS A 18 5.51 -3.02 -16.99
N LEU A 19 4.95 -1.91 -16.51
CA LEU A 19 4.55 -0.80 -17.37
C LEU A 19 5.75 -0.21 -18.13
N ILE A 20 6.90 -0.07 -17.48
CA ILE A 20 8.13 0.43 -18.10
C ILE A 20 8.70 -0.60 -19.09
N GLU A 21 8.87 -1.85 -18.66
CA GLU A 21 9.42 -2.93 -19.49
C GLU A 21 8.58 -3.18 -20.76
N ASN A 22 7.25 -3.04 -20.67
CA ASN A 22 6.34 -3.21 -21.81
C ASN A 22 6.34 -2.03 -22.81
N LYS A 23 6.98 -0.90 -22.48
CA LYS A 23 7.05 0.27 -23.37
C LYS A 23 8.24 0.23 -24.35
N GLY A 24 9.17 -0.70 -24.17
CA GLY A 24 10.35 -0.82 -25.04
C GLY A 24 11.41 -1.72 -24.41
N ASN A 25 12.62 -1.65 -24.96
CA ASN A 25 13.76 -2.43 -24.46
C ASN A 25 14.35 -1.80 -23.19
N HIS A 26 13.55 -1.72 -22.12
CA HIS A 26 13.98 -1.20 -20.83
C HIS A 26 14.23 -2.36 -19.85
N THR A 27 15.30 -2.24 -19.07
CA THR A 27 15.58 -3.12 -17.93
C THR A 27 15.34 -2.31 -16.66
N VAL A 28 14.50 -2.82 -15.74
CA VAL A 28 14.18 -2.15 -14.50
C VAL A 28 14.83 -2.87 -13.32
N SER A 29 15.65 -2.14 -12.58
CA SER A 29 16.23 -2.55 -11.29
C SER A 29 15.68 -1.67 -10.17
N PHE A 30 15.76 -2.14 -8.93
CA PHE A 30 15.30 -1.38 -7.76
C PHE A 30 16.51 -0.86 -6.98
N ILE A 31 16.52 0.44 -6.71
CA ILE A 31 17.47 1.09 -5.81
C ILE A 31 16.84 1.11 -4.42
N ASP A 32 17.60 0.76 -3.40
CA ASP A 32 17.14 0.82 -2.01
C ASP A 32 17.14 2.25 -1.49
N ILE A 33 16.24 2.50 -0.55
CA ILE A 33 16.06 3.83 0.04
C ILE A 33 17.18 4.07 1.05
N GLU A 34 17.89 5.18 0.88
CA GLU A 34 18.82 5.69 1.87
C GLU A 34 18.07 6.18 3.10
N GLN A 35 18.61 5.85 4.28
CA GLN A 35 18.07 6.34 5.53
C GLN A 35 18.28 7.86 5.60
N GLY A 36 17.22 8.61 5.73
CA GLY A 36 17.26 10.04 5.96
C GLY A 36 17.45 10.39 7.43
N ASP A 37 17.58 11.67 7.72
CA ASP A 37 17.75 12.15 9.10
C ASP A 37 16.48 11.94 9.92
N HIS A 38 16.68 11.45 11.12
CA HIS A 38 15.66 11.25 12.14
C HIS A 38 15.78 12.28 13.29
N GLU A 39 16.33 13.45 13.07
CA GLU A 39 16.46 14.47 14.14
C GLU A 39 15.07 14.78 14.72
N GLY A 40 14.89 14.37 15.97
CA GLY A 40 13.64 14.53 16.73
C GLY A 40 12.67 13.36 16.69
N VAL A 41 12.89 12.33 15.87
CA VAL A 41 12.14 11.07 15.94
C VAL A 41 12.88 10.11 16.85
N ARG A 42 12.53 10.08 18.14
CA ARG A 42 12.64 8.82 18.88
C ARG A 42 11.73 7.84 18.15
N VAL A 43 12.32 6.96 17.35
CA VAL A 43 11.66 5.70 16.99
C VAL A 43 11.37 5.05 18.34
N GLU A 44 10.16 5.19 18.85
CA GLU A 44 9.68 4.27 19.85
C GLU A 44 9.78 2.92 19.15
N LYS A 45 10.84 2.19 19.48
CA LYS A 45 10.99 0.76 19.17
C LYS A 45 9.64 0.19 19.48
N GLY A 46 8.96 -0.28 18.45
CA GLY A 46 7.54 -0.61 18.44
C GLY A 46 7.12 -1.10 19.78
N THR A 47 6.05 -0.53 20.32
CA THR A 47 5.52 -0.74 21.65
C THR A 47 5.77 -2.18 22.04
N THR A 48 6.82 -2.36 22.85
CA THR A 48 7.02 -3.59 23.61
C THR A 48 5.67 -3.91 24.17
N LEU A 49 5.22 -5.13 23.97
CA LEU A 49 4.04 -5.75 24.55
C LEU A 49 3.85 -5.24 25.99
N ALA A 50 3.27 -4.05 26.15
CA ALA A 50 2.80 -3.55 27.42
C ALA A 50 1.68 -4.51 27.80
N ASP A 51 1.88 -5.20 28.89
CA ASP A 51 1.01 -6.03 29.69
C ASP A 51 -0.49 -5.81 29.43
N HIS A 52 -1.01 -6.31 28.31
CA HIS A 52 -2.39 -6.71 28.32
C HIS A 52 -2.46 -8.02 29.11
N LYS A 53 -2.92 -7.95 30.36
CA LYS A 53 -3.41 -9.10 31.09
C LYS A 53 -4.09 -10.01 30.09
N ARG A 54 -3.49 -11.19 29.85
CA ARG A 54 -4.00 -12.21 28.92
C ARG A 54 -5.32 -12.74 29.46
N THR A 55 -6.40 -12.02 29.24
CA THR A 55 -7.73 -12.59 29.41
C THR A 55 -7.92 -13.60 28.29
N PHE A 56 -8.09 -14.86 28.65
CA PHE A 56 -8.49 -15.93 27.74
C PHE A 56 -9.87 -15.56 27.20
N ASP A 57 -9.93 -15.09 25.96
CA ASP A 57 -11.17 -14.78 25.27
C ASP A 57 -11.45 -15.83 24.17
N LYS A 58 -12.67 -15.79 23.60
CA LYS A 58 -13.11 -16.70 22.54
C LYS A 58 -12.23 -16.71 21.29
N TYR A 59 -11.28 -15.77 21.17
CA TYR A 59 -10.38 -15.64 20.02
C TYR A 59 -8.93 -16.06 20.33
N SER A 60 -8.62 -16.52 21.55
CA SER A 60 -7.24 -16.83 21.95
C SER A 60 -6.58 -17.87 21.05
N PHE A 61 -7.30 -18.94 20.70
CA PHE A 61 -6.81 -19.97 19.79
C PHE A 61 -6.61 -19.43 18.36
N ARG A 62 -7.54 -18.60 17.87
CA ARG A 62 -7.39 -17.94 16.56
C ARG A 62 -6.19 -17.00 16.52
N ARG A 63 -5.90 -16.29 17.62
CA ARG A 63 -4.71 -15.43 17.71
C ARG A 63 -3.41 -16.20 17.53
N LEU A 64 -3.32 -17.41 18.10
CA LEU A 64 -2.15 -18.27 17.92
C LEU A 64 -1.98 -18.69 16.45
N ILE A 65 -3.05 -19.18 15.83
CA ILE A 65 -3.04 -19.56 14.41
C ILE A 65 -2.65 -18.38 13.55
N TYR A 66 -3.19 -17.19 13.81
CA TYR A 66 -2.89 -16.00 13.04
C TYR A 66 -1.45 -15.54 13.22
N LYS A 67 -0.85 -15.71 14.39
CA LYS A 67 0.58 -15.43 14.59
C LYS A 67 1.45 -16.32 13.70
N LEU A 68 1.22 -17.61 13.70
CA LEU A 68 1.94 -18.57 12.85
C LEU A 68 1.77 -18.24 11.36
N ARG A 69 0.56 -17.85 10.95
CA ARG A 69 0.29 -17.44 9.56
C ARG A 69 0.94 -16.09 9.20
N ALA A 70 1.08 -15.16 10.15
CA ALA A 70 1.79 -13.91 9.92
C ALA A 70 3.28 -14.12 9.66
N ASP A 71 3.93 -15.01 10.39
CA ASP A 71 5.33 -15.39 10.16
C ASP A 71 5.49 -16.03 8.77
N LYS A 72 4.60 -16.94 8.39
CA LYS A 72 4.56 -17.53 7.05
C LYS A 72 4.34 -16.46 5.95
N ARG A 73 3.53 -15.44 6.22
CA ARG A 73 3.33 -14.31 5.28
C ARG A 73 4.64 -13.54 5.05
N ASN A 74 5.37 -13.24 6.12
CA ASN A 74 6.64 -12.53 6.01
C ASN A 74 7.67 -13.33 5.20
N GLN A 75 7.78 -14.64 5.44
CA GLN A 75 8.64 -15.53 4.66
C GLN A 75 8.24 -15.55 3.17
N MET A 76 6.94 -15.61 2.88
CA MET A 76 6.43 -15.53 1.52
C MET A 76 6.83 -14.21 0.83
N PHE A 77 6.72 -13.07 1.54
CA PHE A 77 7.15 -11.78 0.95
C PHE A 77 8.65 -11.77 0.63
N GLU A 78 9.50 -12.31 1.52
CA GLU A 78 10.95 -12.44 1.25
C GLU A 78 11.21 -13.26 -0.01
N GLU A 79 10.58 -14.43 -0.12
CA GLU A 79 10.70 -15.30 -1.28
C GLU A 79 10.23 -14.60 -2.57
N LYS A 80 9.07 -13.93 -2.54
CA LYS A 80 8.51 -13.28 -3.72
C LYS A 80 9.27 -12.02 -4.13
N ARG A 81 9.84 -11.27 -3.18
CA ARG A 81 10.75 -10.16 -3.51
C ARG A 81 11.97 -10.65 -4.28
N LYS A 82 12.59 -11.75 -3.86
CA LYS A 82 13.75 -12.34 -4.55
C LYS A 82 13.37 -12.91 -5.90
N SER A 83 12.32 -13.72 -5.96
CA SER A 83 11.96 -14.45 -7.20
C SER A 83 11.31 -13.54 -8.26
N ILE A 84 10.47 -12.57 -7.88
CA ILE A 84 9.66 -11.74 -8.78
C ILE A 84 10.28 -10.37 -9.01
N LEU A 85 10.62 -9.64 -7.93
CA LEU A 85 11.22 -8.31 -8.04
C LEU A 85 12.73 -8.36 -8.27
N LYS A 86 13.35 -9.52 -8.12
CA LYS A 86 14.82 -9.73 -8.28
C LYS A 86 15.65 -8.94 -7.27
N LEU A 87 15.08 -8.66 -6.07
CA LEU A 87 15.83 -8.05 -4.98
C LEU A 87 16.78 -9.06 -4.33
N THR A 88 17.98 -8.62 -4.01
CA THR A 88 18.97 -9.39 -3.22
C THR A 88 18.82 -9.08 -1.72
N ASP A 89 19.53 -9.81 -0.86
CA ASP A 89 19.61 -9.50 0.56
C ASP A 89 20.50 -8.29 0.83
N GLU A 90 21.41 -7.98 -0.08
CA GLU A 90 22.26 -6.80 0.00
C GLU A 90 21.45 -5.53 -0.26
N ILE A 91 21.69 -4.52 0.55
CA ILE A 91 21.12 -3.19 0.38
C ILE A 91 21.96 -2.43 -0.64
N CYS A 92 21.33 -2.04 -1.74
CA CYS A 92 21.99 -1.28 -2.81
C CYS A 92 21.28 0.06 -3.00
N THR A 93 21.87 1.13 -2.49
CA THR A 93 21.33 2.49 -2.56
C THR A 93 21.78 3.25 -3.80
N SER A 94 22.72 2.71 -4.59
CA SER A 94 23.26 3.37 -5.76
C SER A 94 23.47 2.35 -6.89
N ILE A 95 22.74 2.53 -8.00
CA ILE A 95 22.89 1.73 -9.23
C ILE A 95 22.96 2.72 -10.40
N PRO A 96 24.07 2.80 -11.15
CA PRO A 96 24.12 3.65 -12.34
C PRO A 96 23.00 3.32 -13.31
N CYS A 97 22.22 4.33 -13.70
CA CYS A 97 21.09 4.15 -14.59
C CYS A 97 20.83 5.39 -15.47
N ASP A 98 20.14 5.19 -16.58
CA ASP A 98 19.77 6.31 -17.46
C ASP A 98 18.65 7.14 -16.86
N MET A 99 17.72 6.51 -16.12
CA MET A 99 16.63 7.20 -15.44
C MET A 99 16.26 6.50 -14.15
N ALA A 100 16.15 7.27 -13.06
CA ALA A 100 15.52 6.83 -11.83
C ALA A 100 14.08 7.32 -11.77
N ILE A 101 13.15 6.43 -11.38
CA ILE A 101 11.73 6.76 -11.20
C ILE A 101 11.35 6.53 -9.73
N ILE A 102 10.93 7.60 -9.06
CA ILE A 102 10.52 7.63 -7.66
C ILE A 102 9.01 7.44 -7.56
N GLY A 103 8.58 6.45 -6.80
CA GLY A 103 7.16 6.17 -6.58
C GLY A 103 6.77 4.80 -7.17
N SER A 104 5.54 4.41 -7.11
CA SER A 104 4.45 5.06 -6.39
C SER A 104 4.59 4.87 -4.87
N ASP A 105 3.53 5.10 -4.09
CA ASP A 105 3.44 4.99 -2.64
C ASP A 105 3.76 6.31 -1.91
N GLU A 106 3.74 6.30 -0.57
CA GLU A 106 3.96 7.48 0.28
C GLU A 106 5.46 7.84 0.37
N VAL A 107 6.11 8.04 -0.79
CA VAL A 107 7.54 8.35 -0.89
C VAL A 107 7.89 9.79 -0.54
N PHE A 108 6.94 10.73 -0.67
CA PHE A 108 7.11 12.14 -0.28
C PHE A 108 6.63 12.44 1.16
N ASN A 109 6.49 11.40 1.98
CA ASN A 109 6.00 11.52 3.34
C ASN A 109 7.10 12.08 4.27
N CYS A 110 6.92 13.32 4.75
CA CYS A 110 7.80 14.00 5.72
C CYS A 110 7.33 13.82 7.18
N ASN A 111 6.34 12.97 7.43
CA ASN A 111 5.84 12.78 8.78
C ASN A 111 6.89 12.13 9.68
N LYS A 112 6.93 12.56 10.94
CA LYS A 112 7.88 12.04 11.96
C LYS A 112 7.76 10.52 12.19
N ALA A 113 6.64 9.91 11.86
CA ALA A 113 6.44 8.47 11.94
C ALA A 113 6.95 7.70 10.70
N ASN A 114 7.49 8.39 9.69
CA ASN A 114 8.08 7.73 8.52
C ASN A 114 9.35 6.96 8.94
N PRO A 115 9.40 5.62 8.76
CA PRO A 115 10.53 4.81 9.20
C PRO A 115 11.84 5.12 8.46
N TYR A 116 11.78 5.76 7.32
CA TYR A 116 12.95 6.18 6.53
C TYR A 116 13.43 7.59 6.86
N GLY A 117 12.73 8.34 7.72
CA GLY A 117 13.00 9.77 7.91
C GLY A 117 12.76 10.58 6.65
N ILE A 118 13.37 11.78 6.58
CA ILE A 118 13.34 12.63 5.38
C ILE A 118 14.57 12.33 4.55
N SER A 119 14.44 11.44 3.56
CA SER A 119 15.52 11.10 2.64
C SER A 119 15.39 11.94 1.35
N LEU A 120 16.38 12.78 1.08
CA LEU A 120 16.40 13.60 -0.15
C LEU A 120 16.46 12.76 -1.42
N GLN A 121 16.95 11.52 -1.34
CA GLN A 121 16.89 10.55 -2.44
C GLN A 121 15.43 10.38 -2.94
N LEU A 122 14.46 10.33 -2.04
CA LEU A 122 13.04 10.19 -2.39
C LEU A 122 12.45 11.48 -3.00
N PHE A 123 13.13 12.62 -2.86
CA PHE A 123 12.74 13.88 -3.47
C PHE A 123 13.54 14.23 -4.74
N GLY A 124 14.39 13.32 -5.21
CA GLY A 124 15.08 13.49 -6.51
C GLY A 124 16.60 13.58 -6.44
N LYS A 125 17.22 13.61 -5.28
CA LYS A 125 18.68 13.64 -5.13
C LYS A 125 19.26 12.23 -5.35
N ILE A 126 19.42 11.83 -6.62
CA ILE A 126 19.92 10.52 -7.02
C ILE A 126 21.09 10.70 -7.99
N ASP A 127 22.30 10.76 -7.45
CA ASP A 127 23.52 11.09 -8.22
C ASP A 127 23.94 9.99 -9.21
N CYS A 128 23.49 8.74 -9.00
CA CYS A 128 23.77 7.61 -9.89
C CYS A 128 22.88 7.56 -11.14
N ALA A 129 21.86 8.41 -11.25
CA ALA A 129 20.95 8.48 -12.39
C ALA A 129 21.25 9.69 -13.28
N LYS A 130 21.22 9.52 -14.62
CA LYS A 130 21.35 10.66 -15.55
C LYS A 130 20.13 11.57 -15.51
N LYS A 131 18.94 11.01 -15.27
CA LYS A 131 17.65 11.69 -15.18
C LYS A 131 16.84 11.12 -14.01
N VAL A 132 16.04 11.98 -13.40
CA VAL A 132 15.13 11.58 -12.31
C VAL A 132 13.74 12.06 -12.61
N ALA A 133 12.74 11.22 -12.35
CA ALA A 133 11.33 11.59 -12.42
C ALA A 133 10.56 10.91 -11.28
N SER A 134 9.33 11.39 -11.00
CA SER A 134 8.44 10.66 -10.13
C SER A 134 7.23 10.10 -10.89
N TYR A 135 6.67 8.99 -10.42
CA TYR A 135 5.45 8.42 -10.94
C TYR A 135 4.45 8.12 -9.82
N ALA A 136 3.32 8.82 -9.83
CA ALA A 136 2.24 8.66 -8.86
C ALA A 136 2.75 8.64 -7.40
N ALA A 137 3.72 9.49 -7.08
CA ALA A 137 4.24 9.68 -5.73
C ALA A 137 3.17 10.27 -4.81
N SER A 138 3.25 9.98 -3.50
CA SER A 138 2.32 10.53 -2.51
C SER A 138 3.07 11.02 -1.27
N CYS A 139 2.61 12.13 -0.68
CA CYS A 139 3.04 12.60 0.64
C CYS A 139 2.20 11.98 1.78
N GLY A 140 1.24 11.11 1.44
CA GLY A 140 0.32 10.54 2.42
C GLY A 140 -0.60 11.59 3.02
N TYR A 141 -0.47 11.82 4.33
CA TYR A 141 -1.20 12.84 5.08
C TYR A 141 -0.31 14.03 5.50
N THR A 142 0.90 14.11 4.97
CA THR A 142 1.81 15.23 5.21
C THR A 142 1.30 16.49 4.51
N ASP A 143 1.28 17.60 5.22
CA ASP A 143 1.06 18.93 4.67
C ASP A 143 2.36 19.72 4.58
N TYR A 144 2.38 20.81 3.80
CA TYR A 144 3.54 21.71 3.70
C TYR A 144 4.02 22.20 5.09
N GLY A 145 3.09 22.47 6.01
CA GLY A 145 3.39 22.90 7.38
C GLY A 145 4.08 21.85 8.27
N ASP A 146 4.03 20.57 7.87
CA ASP A 146 4.69 19.46 8.59
C ASP A 146 6.18 19.33 8.22
N VAL A 147 6.61 19.99 7.14
CA VAL A 147 8.00 19.92 6.68
C VAL A 147 8.89 20.77 7.60
N PRO A 148 9.93 20.21 8.24
CA PRO A 148 10.86 21.00 9.02
C PRO A 148 11.53 22.08 8.17
N LYS A 149 11.70 23.29 8.74
CA LYS A 149 12.15 24.47 7.97
C LYS A 149 13.48 24.27 7.26
N GLU A 150 14.38 23.52 7.86
CA GLU A 150 15.70 23.16 7.32
C GLU A 150 15.61 22.27 6.07
N TYR A 151 14.52 21.51 5.90
CA TYR A 151 14.31 20.64 4.74
C TYR A 151 13.53 21.29 3.60
N ILE A 152 12.83 22.42 3.82
CA ILE A 152 12.01 23.07 2.78
C ILE A 152 12.85 23.37 1.54
N LYS A 153 13.96 24.08 1.69
CA LYS A 153 14.82 24.43 0.56
C LYS A 153 15.50 23.21 -0.07
N PRO A 154 16.15 22.28 0.68
CA PRO A 154 16.73 21.08 0.09
C PRO A 154 15.75 20.21 -0.69
N ILE A 155 14.50 20.04 -0.20
CA ILE A 155 13.44 19.31 -0.90
C ILE A 155 13.02 20.06 -2.16
N ALA A 156 12.79 21.38 -2.07
CA ALA A 156 12.39 22.21 -3.21
C ALA A 156 13.43 22.16 -4.34
N ASP A 157 14.72 22.30 -3.99
CA ASP A 157 15.83 22.23 -4.95
C ASP A 157 15.89 20.84 -5.62
N SER A 158 15.70 19.77 -4.84
CA SER A 158 15.72 18.39 -5.34
C SER A 158 14.53 18.10 -6.29
N LEU A 159 13.32 18.52 -5.91
CA LEU A 159 12.12 18.38 -6.76
C LEU A 159 12.26 19.16 -8.06
N SER A 160 12.82 20.39 -7.99
CA SER A 160 13.03 21.24 -9.17
C SER A 160 14.07 20.67 -10.15
N GLY A 161 14.93 19.77 -9.69
CA GLY A 161 15.89 19.05 -10.53
C GLY A 161 15.31 17.85 -11.27
N MET A 162 14.07 17.45 -11.01
CA MET A 162 13.44 16.33 -11.72
C MET A 162 13.02 16.71 -13.15
N GLU A 163 13.17 15.79 -14.11
CA GLU A 163 12.66 15.95 -15.47
C GLU A 163 11.12 16.09 -15.50
N ASN A 164 10.43 15.31 -14.69
CA ASN A 164 8.98 15.33 -14.55
C ASN A 164 8.55 14.92 -13.14
N ILE A 165 7.56 15.62 -12.61
CA ILE A 165 6.94 15.29 -11.34
C ILE A 165 5.51 14.80 -11.57
N SER A 166 5.24 13.57 -11.17
CA SER A 166 3.92 13.01 -11.21
C SER A 166 3.54 12.47 -9.82
N VAL A 167 2.34 12.83 -9.39
CA VAL A 167 1.81 12.51 -8.06
C VAL A 167 0.53 11.70 -8.15
N ARG A 168 0.10 11.09 -7.04
CA ARG A 168 -1.05 10.20 -7.02
C ARG A 168 -2.36 10.87 -6.65
N ASP A 169 -2.32 11.96 -5.91
CA ASP A 169 -3.48 12.59 -5.29
C ASP A 169 -3.35 14.12 -5.24
N ALA A 170 -4.49 14.80 -5.05
CA ALA A 170 -4.57 16.25 -5.04
C ALA A 170 -3.80 16.87 -3.85
N ASN A 171 -3.78 16.20 -2.68
CA ASN A 171 -3.03 16.66 -1.52
C ASN A 171 -1.53 16.74 -1.84
N THR A 172 -1.01 15.70 -2.49
CA THR A 172 0.40 15.69 -2.91
C THR A 172 0.69 16.72 -4.01
N ALA A 173 -0.28 17.00 -4.90
CA ALA A 173 -0.10 18.05 -5.90
C ALA A 173 0.05 19.43 -5.25
N ASP A 174 -0.81 19.77 -4.30
CA ASP A 174 -0.73 21.01 -3.51
C ASP A 174 0.58 21.08 -2.70
N PHE A 175 0.98 19.97 -2.08
CA PHE A 175 2.24 19.84 -1.34
C PHE A 175 3.46 20.18 -2.20
N VAL A 176 3.57 19.60 -3.40
CA VAL A 176 4.68 19.86 -4.34
C VAL A 176 4.65 21.29 -4.85
N GLU A 177 3.46 21.80 -5.24
CA GLU A 177 3.31 23.17 -5.73
C GLU A 177 3.72 24.20 -4.67
N LYS A 178 3.37 24.01 -3.42
CA LYS A 178 3.79 24.86 -2.30
C LYS A 178 5.29 24.80 -2.02
N LEU A 179 5.93 23.65 -2.22
CA LEU A 179 7.36 23.48 -1.99
C LEU A 179 8.22 24.13 -3.05
N CYS A 180 7.94 23.89 -4.33
CA CYS A 180 8.83 24.29 -5.42
C CYS A 180 8.17 25.10 -6.55
N GLY A 181 6.89 25.44 -6.43
CA GLY A 181 6.14 26.21 -7.45
C GLY A 181 5.80 25.41 -8.72
N ILE A 182 6.15 24.14 -8.80
CA ILE A 182 5.88 23.28 -9.95
C ILE A 182 4.54 22.59 -9.75
N LYS A 183 3.62 22.71 -10.71
CA LYS A 183 2.35 22.00 -10.72
C LYS A 183 2.54 20.60 -11.29
N PRO A 184 2.48 19.53 -10.49
CA PRO A 184 2.72 18.17 -10.96
C PRO A 184 1.52 17.61 -11.72
N VAL A 185 1.76 16.58 -12.53
CA VAL A 185 0.69 15.79 -13.16
C VAL A 185 0.13 14.77 -12.17
N ILE A 186 -1.19 14.64 -12.08
CA ILE A 186 -1.82 13.63 -11.23
C ILE A 186 -2.09 12.37 -12.05
N ASN A 187 -1.42 11.27 -11.70
CA ASN A 187 -1.55 9.96 -12.34
C ASN A 187 -2.25 8.94 -11.46
N LEU A 188 -2.76 7.89 -12.08
CA LEU A 188 -3.32 6.74 -11.37
C LEU A 188 -2.20 5.86 -10.80
N ASP A 189 -2.54 5.17 -9.73
CA ASP A 189 -1.68 4.16 -9.11
C ASP A 189 -1.28 3.06 -10.14
N PRO A 190 -0.03 2.59 -10.15
CA PRO A 190 0.44 1.55 -11.08
C PRO A 190 -0.41 0.28 -11.06
N VAL A 191 -1.04 -0.04 -9.92
CA VAL A 191 -1.91 -1.23 -9.83
C VAL A 191 -3.19 -1.07 -10.65
N LEU A 192 -3.71 0.13 -10.80
CA LEU A 192 -4.84 0.39 -11.70
C LEU A 192 -4.41 0.34 -13.18
N MET A 193 -3.19 0.79 -13.48
CA MET A 193 -2.70 0.93 -14.86
C MET A 193 -2.22 -0.39 -15.46
N TYR A 194 -1.53 -1.25 -14.70
CA TYR A 194 -1.07 -2.55 -15.20
C TYR A 194 -2.18 -3.60 -15.11
N ASN A 195 -2.32 -4.42 -16.13
CA ASN A 195 -3.49 -5.30 -16.27
C ASN A 195 -3.48 -6.52 -15.33
N PHE A 196 -2.36 -7.09 -14.94
CA PHE A 196 -2.25 -8.31 -14.12
C PHE A 196 -3.05 -9.54 -14.61
N SER A 197 -3.61 -9.54 -15.80
CA SER A 197 -4.50 -10.64 -16.24
C SER A 197 -3.81 -11.99 -16.33
N GLU A 198 -2.57 -12.02 -16.80
CA GLU A 198 -1.78 -13.26 -16.93
C GLU A 198 -1.39 -13.83 -15.57
N GLU A 199 -0.90 -12.97 -14.66
CA GLU A 199 -0.50 -13.35 -13.31
C GLU A 199 -1.69 -13.87 -12.50
N VAL A 200 -2.83 -13.18 -12.61
CA VAL A 200 -4.07 -13.59 -11.94
C VAL A 200 -4.60 -14.89 -12.51
N ALA A 201 -4.65 -15.04 -13.83
CA ALA A 201 -5.12 -16.28 -14.47
C ALA A 201 -4.24 -17.49 -14.12
N LYS A 202 -2.91 -17.27 -13.97
CA LYS A 202 -2.01 -18.32 -13.49
C LYS A 202 -2.29 -18.69 -12.04
N ALA A 203 -2.46 -17.68 -11.17
CA ALA A 203 -2.76 -17.91 -9.76
C ALA A 203 -4.11 -18.62 -9.55
N GLU A 204 -5.13 -18.28 -10.33
CA GLU A 204 -6.46 -18.91 -10.25
C GLU A 204 -6.45 -20.42 -10.45
N LYS A 205 -5.51 -20.95 -11.24
CA LYS A 205 -5.40 -22.40 -11.50
C LYS A 205 -4.96 -23.20 -10.28
N GLU A 206 -4.25 -22.55 -9.37
CA GLU A 206 -3.68 -23.17 -8.16
C GLU A 206 -4.59 -23.01 -6.93
N ILE A 207 -5.73 -22.29 -7.06
CA ILE A 207 -6.59 -21.96 -5.92
C ILE A 207 -7.91 -22.72 -5.99
N ASN A 208 -8.24 -23.38 -4.88
CA ASN A 208 -9.59 -23.88 -4.66
C ASN A 208 -10.39 -22.83 -3.86
N PHE A 209 -11.16 -22.02 -4.58
CA PHE A 209 -11.96 -20.96 -3.97
C PHE A 209 -13.16 -21.50 -3.21
N PRO A 210 -13.55 -20.87 -2.07
CA PRO A 210 -14.84 -21.12 -1.47
C PRO A 210 -15.98 -20.79 -2.46
N LYS A 211 -17.07 -21.52 -2.37
CA LYS A 211 -18.21 -21.37 -3.32
C LYS A 211 -18.74 -19.94 -3.36
N LYS A 212 -18.87 -19.28 -2.21
CA LYS A 212 -19.24 -17.87 -2.06
C LYS A 212 -18.52 -17.25 -0.89
N TYR A 213 -17.93 -16.07 -1.09
CA TYR A 213 -17.23 -15.39 0.00
C TYR A 213 -17.20 -13.87 -0.20
N MET A 214 -17.07 -13.18 0.92
CA MET A 214 -16.68 -11.78 0.95
C MET A 214 -15.25 -11.64 1.45
N VAL A 215 -14.53 -10.69 0.91
CA VAL A 215 -13.19 -10.31 1.38
C VAL A 215 -13.30 -9.20 2.40
N VAL A 216 -12.55 -9.31 3.51
CA VAL A 216 -12.28 -8.23 4.43
C VAL A 216 -10.79 -7.92 4.36
N TYR A 217 -10.45 -6.75 3.84
CA TYR A 217 -9.05 -6.34 3.64
C TYR A 217 -8.74 -5.09 4.47
N ALA A 218 -7.97 -5.29 5.54
CA ALA A 218 -7.61 -4.24 6.50
C ALA A 218 -6.32 -4.60 7.23
N TYR A 219 -5.70 -3.63 7.91
CA TYR A 219 -4.59 -3.92 8.83
C TYR A 219 -5.07 -4.72 10.04
N LYS A 220 -4.13 -5.34 10.74
CA LYS A 220 -4.37 -6.29 11.85
C LYS A 220 -5.43 -5.80 12.81
N ASN A 221 -6.50 -6.60 12.91
CA ASN A 221 -7.61 -6.40 13.83
C ASN A 221 -8.11 -4.95 13.93
N ARG A 222 -8.20 -4.27 12.78
CA ARG A 222 -8.53 -2.85 12.70
C ARG A 222 -10.03 -2.59 12.86
N PHE A 223 -10.88 -3.47 12.34
CA PHE A 223 -12.32 -3.37 12.56
C PHE A 223 -12.67 -3.85 13.96
N LYS A 224 -13.03 -2.91 14.85
CA LYS A 224 -13.37 -3.16 16.25
C LYS A 224 -14.81 -2.74 16.60
N ASP A 225 -15.44 -1.95 15.76
CA ASP A 225 -16.83 -1.55 15.90
C ASP A 225 -17.74 -2.78 15.86
N SER A 226 -18.43 -3.04 16.97
CA SER A 226 -19.28 -4.22 17.12
C SER A 226 -20.51 -4.16 16.23
N GLU A 227 -21.08 -3.00 15.99
CA GLU A 227 -22.27 -2.80 15.15
C GLU A 227 -21.94 -3.08 13.69
N LEU A 228 -20.82 -2.52 13.19
CA LEU A 228 -20.30 -2.82 11.87
C LEU A 228 -20.04 -4.32 11.70
N ILE A 229 -19.33 -4.95 12.65
CA ILE A 229 -18.99 -6.38 12.61
C ILE A 229 -20.27 -7.24 12.58
N ASP A 230 -21.26 -6.93 13.42
CA ASP A 230 -22.50 -7.70 13.48
C ASP A 230 -23.33 -7.51 12.20
N THR A 231 -23.36 -6.32 11.64
CA THR A 231 -24.00 -6.02 10.36
C THR A 231 -23.36 -6.83 9.23
N VAL A 232 -22.03 -6.84 9.16
CA VAL A 232 -21.27 -7.62 8.16
C VAL A 232 -21.53 -9.12 8.31
N LYS A 233 -21.54 -9.65 9.54
CA LYS A 233 -21.85 -11.06 9.81
C LYS A 233 -23.28 -11.44 9.42
N LYS A 234 -24.26 -10.58 9.76
CA LYS A 234 -25.66 -10.79 9.36
C LYS A 234 -25.80 -10.80 7.83
N TYR A 235 -25.16 -9.86 7.14
CA TYR A 235 -25.15 -9.80 5.69
C TYR A 235 -24.53 -11.05 5.05
N ALA A 236 -23.36 -11.46 5.52
CA ALA A 236 -22.67 -12.65 5.03
C ALA A 236 -23.52 -13.93 5.25
N LYS A 237 -24.11 -14.08 6.44
CA LYS A 237 -24.99 -15.21 6.77
C LYS A 237 -26.21 -15.25 5.87
N LYS A 238 -26.92 -14.12 5.68
CA LYS A 238 -28.10 -14.01 4.79
C LYS A 238 -27.77 -14.45 3.36
N ASN A 239 -26.59 -14.10 2.86
CA ASN A 239 -26.15 -14.39 1.49
C ASN A 239 -25.35 -15.70 1.36
N LYS A 240 -25.24 -16.49 2.44
CA LYS A 240 -24.49 -17.76 2.50
C LYS A 240 -23.04 -17.62 2.07
N MET A 241 -22.38 -16.53 2.48
CA MET A 241 -20.99 -16.22 2.17
C MET A 241 -20.08 -16.53 3.36
N LYS A 242 -18.87 -17.00 3.09
CA LYS A 242 -17.75 -17.01 4.04
C LYS A 242 -17.13 -15.62 4.12
N ILE A 243 -16.72 -15.22 5.32
CA ILE A 243 -15.95 -13.99 5.54
C ILE A 243 -14.46 -14.36 5.59
N ILE A 244 -13.69 -13.91 4.60
CA ILE A 244 -12.26 -14.19 4.49
C ILE A 244 -11.46 -12.91 4.70
N SER A 245 -10.64 -12.89 5.75
CA SER A 245 -9.70 -11.82 5.99
C SER A 245 -8.45 -12.01 5.12
N LEU A 246 -8.06 -10.96 4.41
CA LEU A 246 -6.85 -10.88 3.59
C LEU A 246 -5.99 -9.70 4.03
N GLY A 247 -4.73 -9.70 3.61
CA GLY A 247 -3.76 -8.68 4.01
C GLY A 247 -3.30 -8.88 5.44
N ASP A 248 -4.18 -8.70 6.41
CA ASP A 248 -3.92 -8.99 7.80
C ASP A 248 -5.16 -9.59 8.50
N SER A 249 -4.98 -10.12 9.71
CA SER A 249 -6.03 -10.86 10.39
C SER A 249 -7.13 -9.97 10.97
N GLN A 250 -8.39 -10.39 10.77
CA GLN A 250 -9.54 -9.92 11.53
C GLN A 250 -10.08 -11.11 12.33
N TYR A 251 -9.94 -11.10 13.67
CA TYR A 251 -10.24 -12.28 14.50
C TYR A 251 -11.70 -12.74 14.45
N TRP A 252 -12.60 -11.87 14.04
CA TRP A 252 -14.02 -12.14 13.90
C TRP A 252 -14.40 -12.76 12.54
N ALA A 253 -13.49 -12.74 11.54
CA ALA A 253 -13.71 -13.38 10.25
C ALA A 253 -13.69 -14.92 10.36
N ASP A 254 -14.29 -15.62 9.40
CA ASP A 254 -14.31 -17.08 9.38
C ASP A 254 -12.94 -17.69 9.13
N ASP A 255 -12.15 -17.05 8.25
CA ASP A 255 -10.79 -17.48 7.92
C ASP A 255 -9.86 -16.30 7.64
N PHE A 256 -8.55 -16.56 7.76
CA PHE A 256 -7.48 -15.66 7.33
C PHE A 256 -6.55 -16.42 6.38
N LYS A 257 -6.32 -15.88 5.20
CA LYS A 257 -5.47 -16.49 4.19
C LYS A 257 -4.13 -15.78 4.09
N VAL A 258 -3.07 -16.56 4.03
CA VAL A 258 -1.74 -16.12 3.58
C VAL A 258 -1.63 -16.45 2.11
N LEU A 259 -1.48 -15.44 1.30
CA LEU A 259 -1.54 -15.51 -0.15
C LEU A 259 -0.30 -14.84 -0.76
N THR A 260 0.14 -15.30 -1.91
CA THR A 260 1.06 -14.53 -2.73
C THR A 260 0.35 -13.28 -3.27
N PRO A 261 1.09 -12.24 -3.73
CA PRO A 261 0.47 -11.03 -4.26
C PRO A 261 -0.54 -11.27 -5.39
N PHE A 262 -0.28 -12.24 -6.26
CA PHE A 262 -1.17 -12.54 -7.38
C PHE A 262 -2.37 -13.41 -6.97
N GLU A 263 -2.20 -14.31 -6.02
CA GLU A 263 -3.32 -15.04 -5.40
C GLU A 263 -4.25 -14.07 -4.65
N LEU A 264 -3.71 -13.05 -4.01
CA LEU A 264 -4.53 -12.01 -3.37
C LEU A 264 -5.42 -11.32 -4.42
N LEU A 265 -4.86 -10.90 -5.56
CA LEU A 265 -5.64 -10.32 -6.64
C LEU A 265 -6.69 -11.29 -7.19
N ALA A 266 -6.37 -12.59 -7.30
CA ALA A 266 -7.32 -13.62 -7.70
C ALA A 266 -8.48 -13.76 -6.70
N TYR A 267 -8.20 -13.69 -5.39
CA TYR A 267 -9.25 -13.64 -4.37
C TYR A 267 -10.13 -12.40 -4.47
N PHE A 268 -9.58 -11.22 -4.75
CA PHE A 268 -10.38 -10.03 -5.01
C PHE A 268 -11.26 -10.19 -6.24
N LYS A 269 -10.71 -10.71 -7.33
CA LYS A 269 -11.44 -10.93 -8.59
C LYS A 269 -12.63 -11.87 -8.43
N ASN A 270 -12.51 -12.92 -7.61
CA ASN A 270 -13.53 -13.95 -7.43
C ASN A 270 -14.45 -13.72 -6.22
N ALA A 271 -14.23 -12.67 -5.42
CA ALA A 271 -15.10 -12.32 -4.30
C ALA A 271 -16.48 -11.83 -4.76
N GLU A 272 -17.52 -12.08 -3.97
CA GLU A 272 -18.86 -11.50 -4.19
C GLU A 272 -18.90 -10.01 -3.83
N CYS A 273 -18.19 -9.63 -2.75
CA CYS A 273 -18.05 -8.25 -2.30
C CYS A 273 -16.81 -8.10 -1.40
N VAL A 274 -16.46 -6.87 -1.13
CA VAL A 274 -15.29 -6.50 -0.33
C VAL A 274 -15.67 -5.49 0.75
N LEU A 275 -15.09 -5.61 1.93
CA LEU A 275 -15.05 -4.56 2.96
C LEU A 275 -13.60 -4.18 3.19
N THR A 276 -13.30 -2.89 3.10
CA THR A 276 -11.93 -2.39 3.31
C THR A 276 -11.91 -0.99 3.94
N ASP A 277 -10.84 -0.66 4.66
CA ASP A 277 -10.52 0.68 5.11
C ASP A 277 -9.17 1.17 4.58
N THR A 278 -8.65 0.48 3.57
CA THR A 278 -7.32 0.74 3.02
C THR A 278 -7.39 1.30 1.60
N PHE A 279 -6.40 2.11 1.26
CA PHE A 279 -6.23 2.64 -0.09
C PHE A 279 -6.14 1.51 -1.14
N HIS A 280 -5.25 0.55 -0.92
CA HIS A 280 -5.08 -0.54 -1.88
C HIS A 280 -6.25 -1.54 -1.93
N GLY A 281 -6.95 -1.75 -0.82
CA GLY A 281 -8.18 -2.55 -0.85
C GLY A 281 -9.26 -1.92 -1.74
N THR A 282 -9.35 -0.58 -1.73
CA THR A 282 -10.23 0.17 -2.63
C THR A 282 -9.76 0.03 -4.08
N ILE A 283 -8.44 0.17 -4.35
CA ILE A 283 -7.86 -0.03 -5.69
C ILE A 283 -8.14 -1.43 -6.24
N PHE A 284 -7.88 -2.48 -5.44
CA PHE A 284 -8.11 -3.87 -5.88
C PHE A 284 -9.59 -4.13 -6.18
N SER A 285 -10.49 -3.58 -5.35
CA SER A 285 -11.93 -3.68 -5.57
C SER A 285 -12.38 -2.99 -6.85
N SER A 286 -11.91 -1.76 -7.08
CA SER A 286 -12.21 -0.99 -8.29
C SER A 286 -11.68 -1.68 -9.54
N LYS A 287 -10.44 -2.19 -9.48
CA LYS A 287 -9.81 -2.91 -10.60
C LYS A 287 -10.64 -4.10 -11.11
N PHE A 288 -11.31 -4.80 -10.22
CA PHE A 288 -12.14 -5.96 -10.57
C PHE A 288 -13.65 -5.65 -10.51
N HIS A 289 -14.05 -4.38 -10.46
CA HIS A 289 -15.43 -3.92 -10.43
C HIS A 289 -16.28 -4.61 -9.35
N LYS A 290 -15.70 -4.76 -8.14
CA LYS A 290 -16.37 -5.45 -7.03
C LYS A 290 -17.31 -4.52 -6.27
N ARG A 291 -18.41 -5.07 -5.79
CA ARG A 291 -19.20 -4.40 -4.75
C ARG A 291 -18.32 -4.22 -3.54
N VAL A 292 -18.10 -2.99 -3.11
CA VAL A 292 -17.18 -2.67 -2.02
C VAL A 292 -17.84 -1.74 -1.02
N GLY A 293 -17.62 -1.99 0.27
CA GLY A 293 -17.82 -1.02 1.33
C GLY A 293 -16.46 -0.46 1.75
N VAL A 294 -16.29 0.85 1.58
CA VAL A 294 -15.05 1.56 1.94
C VAL A 294 -15.25 2.29 3.26
N VAL A 295 -14.63 1.80 4.33
CA VAL A 295 -14.76 2.39 5.66
C VAL A 295 -13.80 3.57 5.80
N VAL A 296 -14.39 4.75 5.95
CA VAL A 296 -13.64 6.01 6.11
C VAL A 296 -13.40 6.28 7.59
N ARG A 297 -12.19 6.73 7.90
CA ARG A 297 -11.75 7.21 9.22
C ARG A 297 -11.00 8.51 9.04
N GLU A 298 -10.88 9.31 10.09
CA GLU A 298 -10.13 10.57 10.02
C GLU A 298 -8.70 10.38 9.49
N SER A 299 -8.00 9.32 9.91
CA SER A 299 -6.60 9.06 9.50
C SER A 299 -6.41 8.67 8.03
N ASN A 300 -7.47 8.32 7.29
CA ASN A 300 -7.38 7.90 5.89
C ASN A 300 -8.30 8.69 4.95
N LYS A 301 -9.09 9.62 5.51
CA LYS A 301 -10.19 10.32 4.85
C LYS A 301 -9.76 10.97 3.54
N ASN A 302 -8.76 11.86 3.58
CA ASN A 302 -8.36 12.65 2.41
C ASN A 302 -7.97 11.77 1.23
N LYS A 303 -7.09 10.79 1.43
CA LYS A 303 -6.63 9.89 0.36
C LYS A 303 -7.71 8.93 -0.15
N LEU A 304 -8.64 8.51 0.72
CA LEU A 304 -9.74 7.65 0.27
C LEU A 304 -10.81 8.43 -0.46
N LEU A 305 -11.18 9.63 0.00
CA LEU A 305 -12.16 10.46 -0.68
C LEU A 305 -11.68 10.87 -2.08
N ASP A 306 -10.42 11.30 -2.24
CA ASP A 306 -9.84 11.57 -3.55
C ASP A 306 -9.91 10.33 -4.46
N LEU A 307 -9.49 9.17 -3.95
CA LEU A 307 -9.50 7.93 -4.74
C LEU A 307 -10.91 7.54 -5.18
N VAL A 308 -11.88 7.47 -4.26
CA VAL A 308 -13.25 7.00 -4.58
C VAL A 308 -13.95 7.93 -5.55
N ASN A 309 -13.70 9.24 -5.47
CA ASN A 309 -14.21 10.20 -6.44
C ASN A 309 -13.63 9.97 -7.84
N ARG A 310 -12.30 9.76 -7.91
CA ARG A 310 -11.60 9.55 -9.19
C ARG A 310 -11.93 8.21 -9.86
N VAL A 311 -12.25 7.18 -9.08
CA VAL A 311 -12.66 5.87 -9.62
C VAL A 311 -14.19 5.69 -9.71
N GLY A 312 -14.98 6.70 -9.35
CA GLY A 312 -16.42 6.73 -9.53
C GLY A 312 -17.22 5.81 -8.60
N ILE A 313 -16.76 5.65 -7.33
CA ILE A 313 -17.43 4.81 -6.32
C ILE A 313 -17.72 5.56 -5.01
N SER A 314 -18.00 6.84 -5.09
CA SER A 314 -18.22 7.69 -3.90
C SER A 314 -19.46 7.31 -3.08
N ASP A 315 -20.42 6.62 -3.66
CA ASP A 315 -21.61 6.06 -3.01
C ASP A 315 -21.34 4.77 -2.20
N HIS A 316 -20.11 4.24 -2.27
CA HIS A 316 -19.70 3.03 -1.54
C HIS A 316 -19.04 3.33 -0.18
N LEU A 317 -19.05 4.58 0.27
CA LEU A 317 -18.45 4.99 1.52
C LEU A 317 -19.28 4.57 2.73
N ILE A 318 -18.59 4.09 3.77
CA ILE A 318 -19.16 3.77 5.08
C ILE A 318 -18.43 4.63 6.10
N TYR A 319 -19.16 5.49 6.80
CA TYR A 319 -18.61 6.28 7.89
C TYR A 319 -18.80 5.51 9.21
N SER A 320 -17.69 5.20 9.88
CA SER A 320 -17.70 4.61 11.22
C SER A 320 -17.73 5.74 12.24
N ASN A 321 -18.72 5.71 13.12
CA ASN A 321 -18.79 6.62 14.28
C ASN A 321 -17.65 6.36 15.25
#